data_df034322b134c04fa7e70424bd529b28
#
_entry.id   df034322b134c04fa7e70424bd529b28
#
_cell.length_a   1.000
_cell.length_b   1.000
_cell.length_c   1.000
_cell.angle_alpha   90.00
_cell.angle_beta   90.00
_cell.angle_gamma   90.00
#
_symmetry.space_group_name_H-M   'P 1'
#
loop_
_entity.id
_entity.type
_entity.pdbx_description
1 polymer ?
#
loop_
_entity_poly.entity_id
_entity_poly.type
_entity_poly.pdbx_seq_one_letter_code
_entity_poly.pdbx_strand_id
1 'polypeptide(L)'
;MIRRHIWWILLIACLALGLLWPRLGHRDQVIPVPCQDIVAGCALSPAGLRVRFDRQPDALQRFKVYVELPNVPEVHASFNMRGMEMGFNRYRLLTDGAGRWQGEVMLPACIQGRKDWLMMVEADGVRYEIPFNSR
;
A
#
# COMPACT_ATOMS: atom_id res chain seq x y z
N MET A 1 22.79 15.18 48.25
CA MET A 1 23.23 15.43 46.86
C MET A 1 22.83 14.32 45.89
N ILE A 2 22.73 13.05 46.27
CA ILE A 2 22.43 11.89 45.43
C ILE A 2 21.00 11.94 44.80
N ARG A 3 20.00 12.41 45.56
CA ARG A 3 18.59 12.49 45.05
C ARG A 3 18.41 13.41 43.84
N ARG A 4 19.20 14.48 43.73
CA ARG A 4 19.10 15.47 42.64
C ARG A 4 19.63 14.91 41.30
N HIS A 5 20.63 14.04 41.34
CA HIS A 5 21.21 13.39 40.16
C HIS A 5 20.33 12.27 39.62
N ILE A 6 19.58 11.58 40.46
CA ILE A 6 18.64 10.53 40.06
C ILE A 6 17.53 11.10 39.16
N TRP A 7 17.01 12.27 39.45
CA TRP A 7 15.99 12.93 38.65
C TRP A 7 16.50 13.29 37.25
N TRP A 8 17.75 13.75 37.14
CA TRP A 8 18.36 14.04 35.83
C TRP A 8 18.59 12.78 35.01
N ILE A 9 19.00 11.69 35.63
CA ILE A 9 19.17 10.39 34.94
C ILE A 9 17.84 9.85 34.42
N LEU A 10 16.77 9.94 35.21
CA LEU A 10 15.42 9.53 34.79
C LEU A 10 14.92 10.38 33.64
N LEU A 11 15.16 11.68 33.67
CA LEU A 11 14.75 12.60 32.63
C LEU A 11 15.45 12.33 31.30
N ILE A 12 16.77 12.08 31.37
CA ILE A 12 17.56 11.69 30.17
C ILE A 12 17.13 10.32 29.63
N ALA A 13 16.85 9.36 30.51
CA ALA A 13 16.38 8.04 30.12
C ALA A 13 15.00 8.10 29.42
N CYS A 14 14.06 8.89 29.95
CA CYS A 14 12.76 9.12 29.31
C CYS A 14 12.89 9.82 27.95
N LEU A 15 13.78 10.81 27.85
CA LEU A 15 14.04 11.51 26.60
C LEU A 15 14.68 10.58 25.56
N ALA A 16 15.63 9.75 25.97
CA ALA A 16 16.24 8.75 25.10
C ALA A 16 15.23 7.68 24.64
N LEU A 17 14.35 7.19 25.52
CA LEU A 17 13.28 6.28 25.16
C LEU A 17 12.29 6.93 24.18
N GLY A 18 11.91 8.18 24.38
CA GLY A 18 11.02 8.93 23.49
C GLY A 18 11.62 9.17 22.10
N LEU A 19 12.94 9.36 22.00
CA LEU A 19 13.65 9.54 20.73
C LEU A 19 13.89 8.20 19.98
N LEU A 20 13.94 7.08 20.71
CA LEU A 20 14.07 5.74 20.10
C LEU A 20 12.73 5.15 19.67
N TRP A 21 11.61 5.57 20.26
CA TRP A 21 10.28 5.05 19.97
C TRP A 21 9.88 5.14 18.50
N PRO A 22 10.07 6.27 17.79
CA PRO A 22 9.71 6.34 16.37
C PRO A 22 10.61 5.52 15.44
N ARG A 23 11.78 5.06 15.90
CA ARG A 23 12.69 4.24 15.08
C ARG A 23 12.36 2.74 15.10
N LEU A 24 11.53 2.29 16.04
CA LEU A 24 11.06 0.89 16.11
C LEU A 24 9.74 0.67 15.35
N GLY A 25 9.11 1.73 14.83
CA GLY A 25 7.83 1.66 14.15
C GLY A 25 7.96 1.74 12.64
N HIS A 26 7.42 0.74 11.98
CA HIS A 26 7.15 0.61 10.53
C HIS A 26 8.38 0.27 9.68
N ARG A 27 8.76 -0.99 9.70
CA ARG A 27 9.33 -1.59 8.50
C ARG A 27 8.20 -1.63 7.48
N ASP A 28 8.25 -0.74 6.50
CA ASP A 28 7.42 -0.81 5.30
C ASP A 28 7.73 -2.14 4.58
N GLN A 29 7.02 -3.19 4.98
CA GLN A 29 7.20 -4.49 4.38
C GLN A 29 6.52 -4.48 3.01
N VAL A 30 7.31 -4.50 1.95
CA VAL A 30 6.82 -4.63 0.57
C VAL A 30 6.84 -6.10 0.19
N ILE A 31 5.67 -6.63 -0.16
CA ILE A 31 5.48 -8.03 -0.55
C ILE A 31 5.11 -8.07 -2.04
N PRO A 32 5.96 -8.64 -2.90
CA PRO A 32 5.63 -8.79 -4.31
C PRO A 32 4.55 -9.87 -4.49
N VAL A 33 3.54 -9.55 -5.30
CA VAL A 33 2.45 -10.46 -5.65
C VAL A 33 2.64 -10.89 -7.11
N PRO A 34 2.81 -12.19 -7.39
CA PRO A 34 2.91 -12.67 -8.75
C PRO A 34 1.56 -12.44 -9.47
N CYS A 35 1.61 -11.79 -10.61
CA CYS A 35 0.44 -11.47 -11.39
C CYS A 35 0.74 -11.58 -12.88
N GLN A 36 0.00 -12.46 -13.57
CA GLN A 36 0.09 -12.63 -15.03
C GLN A 36 -1.02 -11.87 -15.75
N ASP A 37 -2.23 -11.92 -15.21
CA ASP A 37 -3.41 -11.25 -15.75
C ASP A 37 -4.24 -10.67 -14.62
N ILE A 38 -4.21 -9.35 -14.51
CA ILE A 38 -4.92 -8.62 -13.45
C ILE A 38 -6.44 -8.64 -13.63
N VAL A 39 -6.94 -8.86 -14.83
CA VAL A 39 -8.39 -8.97 -15.10
C VAL A 39 -8.90 -10.34 -14.69
N ALA A 40 -8.14 -11.39 -14.94
CA ALA A 40 -8.43 -12.72 -14.43
C ALA A 40 -8.30 -12.80 -12.90
N GLY A 41 -7.44 -11.97 -12.33
CA GLY A 41 -7.20 -11.86 -10.91
C GLY A 41 -5.89 -12.49 -10.46
N CYS A 42 -5.27 -11.86 -9.49
CA CYS A 42 -4.01 -12.28 -8.88
C CYS A 42 -4.22 -12.52 -7.40
N ALA A 43 -3.57 -13.54 -6.85
CA ALA A 43 -3.73 -13.94 -5.47
C ALA A 43 -2.39 -14.19 -4.79
N LEU A 44 -2.34 -13.93 -3.50
CA LEU A 44 -1.21 -14.24 -2.64
C LEU A 44 -1.67 -15.04 -1.43
N SER A 45 -1.29 -16.31 -1.37
CA SER A 45 -1.39 -17.13 -0.16
C SER A 45 -0.08 -17.06 0.62
N PRO A 46 -0.07 -17.01 1.96
CA PRO A 46 -1.19 -17.19 2.89
C PRO A 46 -1.89 -15.87 3.28
N ALA A 47 -1.52 -14.70 2.71
CA ALA A 47 -2.08 -13.42 3.11
C ALA A 47 -3.60 -13.29 2.86
N GLY A 48 -4.19 -14.18 2.05
CA GLY A 48 -5.60 -14.10 1.68
C GLY A 48 -5.91 -12.94 0.74
N LEU A 49 -4.87 -12.32 0.17
CA LEU A 49 -5.03 -11.23 -0.77
C LEU A 49 -5.47 -11.76 -2.13
N ARG A 50 -6.53 -11.16 -2.69
CA ARG A 50 -6.89 -11.29 -4.10
C ARG A 50 -7.14 -9.91 -4.68
N VAL A 51 -6.64 -9.68 -5.89
CA VAL A 51 -6.80 -8.40 -6.59
C VAL A 51 -7.23 -8.68 -8.02
N ARG A 52 -8.23 -7.95 -8.50
CA ARG A 52 -8.64 -7.99 -9.91
C ARG A 52 -9.18 -6.65 -10.36
N PHE A 53 -9.15 -6.41 -11.65
CA PHE A 53 -9.79 -5.27 -12.31
C PHE A 53 -11.01 -5.71 -13.09
N ASP A 54 -11.96 -4.79 -13.31
CA ASP A 54 -13.14 -5.06 -14.14
C ASP A 54 -12.81 -5.16 -15.64
N ARG A 55 -11.71 -4.52 -16.05
CA ARG A 55 -11.21 -4.48 -17.44
C ARG A 55 -9.72 -4.22 -17.47
N GLN A 56 -9.11 -4.45 -18.64
CA GLN A 56 -7.74 -4.02 -18.88
C GLN A 56 -7.66 -2.50 -18.81
N PRO A 57 -6.80 -1.94 -17.93
CA PRO A 57 -6.67 -0.51 -17.76
C PRO A 57 -6.18 0.19 -19.02
N ASP A 58 -6.69 1.39 -19.22
CA ASP A 58 -6.19 2.33 -20.22
C ASP A 58 -5.91 3.67 -19.55
N ALA A 59 -4.94 4.43 -20.06
CA ALA A 59 -4.59 5.74 -19.50
C ALA A 59 -5.80 6.68 -19.61
N LEU A 60 -6.01 7.50 -18.54
CA LEU A 60 -7.10 8.48 -18.45
C LEU A 60 -8.53 7.91 -18.53
N GLN A 61 -8.68 6.59 -18.51
CA GLN A 61 -9.99 5.93 -18.42
C GLN A 61 -10.22 5.38 -17.02
N ARG A 62 -11.45 5.51 -16.53
CA ARG A 62 -11.84 4.95 -15.24
C ARG A 62 -12.07 3.45 -15.35
N PHE A 63 -11.61 2.73 -14.35
CA PHE A 63 -11.85 1.30 -14.17
C PHE A 63 -12.05 0.98 -12.70
N LYS A 64 -12.63 -0.19 -12.42
CA LYS A 64 -12.86 -0.62 -11.04
C LYS A 64 -11.79 -1.61 -10.59
N VAL A 65 -11.33 -1.39 -9.38
CA VAL A 65 -10.42 -2.26 -8.66
C VAL A 65 -11.20 -3.00 -7.59
N TYR A 66 -10.99 -4.31 -7.50
CA TYR A 66 -11.52 -5.17 -6.45
C TYR A 66 -10.37 -5.81 -5.71
N VAL A 67 -10.39 -5.68 -4.38
CA VAL A 67 -9.42 -6.28 -3.48
C VAL A 67 -10.18 -7.09 -2.45
N GLU A 68 -9.82 -8.35 -2.28
CA GLU A 68 -10.25 -9.15 -1.15
C GLU A 68 -9.07 -9.23 -0.18
N LEU A 69 -9.28 -8.75 1.02
CA LEU A 69 -8.30 -8.80 2.10
C LEU A 69 -9.05 -8.76 3.44
N PRO A 70 -9.17 -9.88 4.14
CA PRO A 70 -9.91 -9.95 5.39
C PRO A 70 -9.13 -9.32 6.55
N ASN A 71 -9.86 -8.94 7.60
CA ASN A 71 -9.33 -8.52 8.90
C ASN A 71 -8.42 -7.28 8.86
N VAL A 72 -8.64 -6.38 7.92
CA VAL A 72 -7.95 -5.08 7.87
C VAL A 72 -8.95 -3.93 8.04
N PRO A 73 -8.57 -2.83 8.72
CA PRO A 73 -9.47 -1.71 8.97
C PRO A 73 -9.68 -0.81 7.76
N GLU A 74 -8.69 -0.72 6.88
CA GLU A 74 -8.74 0.08 5.65
C GLU A 74 -7.77 -0.45 4.60
N VAL A 75 -8.09 -0.15 3.34
CA VAL A 75 -7.25 -0.51 2.19
C VAL A 75 -7.10 0.69 1.28
N HIS A 76 -5.87 0.97 0.89
CA HIS A 76 -5.53 1.98 -0.11
C HIS A 76 -4.89 1.34 -1.33
N ALA A 77 -5.15 1.92 -2.48
CA ALA A 77 -4.50 1.56 -3.74
C ALA A 77 -3.78 2.77 -4.32
N SER A 78 -2.58 2.58 -4.82
CA SER A 78 -1.84 3.59 -5.58
C SER A 78 -1.18 2.95 -6.80
N PHE A 79 -0.88 3.76 -7.81
CA PHE A 79 -0.37 3.28 -9.09
C PHE A 79 0.90 4.02 -9.44
N ASN A 80 1.96 3.27 -9.65
CA ASN A 80 3.28 3.79 -10.00
C ASN A 80 3.85 3.03 -11.20
N MET A 81 4.89 3.56 -11.80
CA MET A 81 5.72 2.83 -12.75
C MET A 81 7.04 2.48 -12.09
N ARG A 82 7.63 1.38 -12.48
CA ARG A 82 8.92 0.95 -11.93
C ARG A 82 9.99 2.01 -12.19
N GLY A 83 10.57 2.55 -11.12
CA GLY A 83 11.59 3.60 -11.18
C GLY A 83 11.05 5.00 -11.48
N MET A 84 9.73 5.23 -11.39
CA MET A 84 9.11 6.53 -11.58
C MET A 84 7.99 6.75 -10.57
N GLU A 85 8.06 7.83 -9.82
CA GLU A 85 6.95 8.26 -8.97
C GLU A 85 5.94 9.04 -9.81
N MET A 86 4.68 8.58 -9.80
CA MET A 86 3.60 9.11 -10.62
C MET A 86 2.71 10.07 -9.83
N GLY A 87 3.29 11.02 -9.10
CA GLY A 87 2.53 12.03 -8.37
C GLY A 87 1.51 11.45 -7.39
N PHE A 88 0.56 12.27 -6.95
CA PHE A 88 -0.42 11.86 -5.94
C PHE A 88 -1.60 11.11 -6.59
N ASN A 89 -1.59 9.78 -6.53
CA ASN A 89 -2.66 8.92 -7.07
C ASN A 89 -3.06 7.80 -6.10
N ARG A 90 -3.30 8.15 -4.85
CA ARG A 90 -3.69 7.23 -3.79
C ARG A 90 -5.20 7.26 -3.59
N TYR A 91 -5.83 6.10 -3.72
CA TYR A 91 -7.27 5.90 -3.60
C TYR A 91 -7.60 5.08 -2.37
N ARG A 92 -8.53 5.55 -1.55
CA ARG A 92 -9.11 4.75 -0.47
C ARG A 92 -10.19 3.87 -1.06
N LEU A 93 -10.08 2.56 -0.86
CA LEU A 93 -11.10 1.61 -1.30
C LEU A 93 -12.24 1.55 -0.30
N LEU A 94 -13.45 1.36 -0.79
CA LEU A 94 -14.64 1.21 0.02
C LEU A 94 -14.90 -0.27 0.28
N THR A 95 -15.40 -0.59 1.47
CA THR A 95 -15.69 -1.98 1.87
C THR A 95 -17.18 -2.22 2.04
N ASP A 96 -17.59 -3.46 1.82
CA ASP A 96 -18.90 -3.98 2.19
C ASP A 96 -18.94 -4.62 3.59
N GLY A 97 -17.81 -4.57 4.32
CA GLY A 97 -17.69 -5.15 5.67
C GLY A 97 -17.31 -6.63 5.71
N ALA A 98 -17.24 -7.31 4.56
CA ALA A 98 -16.89 -8.75 4.48
C ALA A 98 -15.45 -9.00 3.97
N GLY A 99 -14.56 -8.03 4.15
CA GLY A 99 -13.18 -8.10 3.64
C GLY A 99 -13.07 -7.90 2.13
N ARG A 100 -14.14 -7.46 1.48
CA ARG A 100 -14.14 -7.07 0.07
C ARG A 100 -14.09 -5.56 -0.06
N TRP A 101 -13.15 -5.10 -0.85
CA TRP A 101 -12.85 -3.69 -1.06
C TRP A 101 -12.96 -3.36 -2.53
N GLN A 102 -13.50 -2.20 -2.85
CA GLN A 102 -13.63 -1.75 -4.23
C GLN A 102 -13.44 -0.24 -4.36
N GLY A 103 -13.00 0.19 -5.50
CA GLY A 103 -12.86 1.60 -5.83
C GLY A 103 -12.82 1.84 -7.33
N GLU A 104 -13.30 3.00 -7.73
CA GLU A 104 -13.15 3.47 -9.10
C GLU A 104 -11.89 4.34 -9.16
N VAL A 105 -10.99 4.00 -10.04
CA VAL A 105 -9.66 4.61 -10.16
C VAL A 105 -9.35 4.94 -11.62
N MET A 106 -8.32 5.73 -11.83
CA MET A 106 -7.85 6.13 -13.14
C MET A 106 -6.32 6.15 -13.15
N LEU A 107 -5.70 5.60 -14.19
CA LEU A 107 -4.26 5.73 -14.36
C LEU A 107 -3.91 7.15 -14.84
N PRO A 108 -2.89 7.78 -14.27
CA PRO A 108 -2.38 9.04 -14.80
C PRO A 108 -1.78 8.85 -16.20
N ALA A 109 -1.73 9.93 -16.98
CA ALA A 109 -1.07 9.89 -18.27
C ALA A 109 0.43 9.70 -18.13
N CYS A 110 0.99 8.76 -18.88
CA CYS A 110 2.43 8.58 -18.99
C CYS A 110 2.94 9.22 -20.29
N ILE A 111 3.75 10.28 -20.18
CA ILE A 111 4.32 11.01 -21.32
C ILE A 111 5.26 10.11 -22.14
N GLN A 112 5.89 9.13 -21.51
CA GLN A 112 6.83 8.21 -22.16
C GLN A 112 6.15 7.02 -22.87
N GLY A 113 4.80 6.91 -22.78
CA GLY A 113 4.06 5.81 -23.39
C GLY A 113 4.35 4.42 -22.81
N ARG A 114 4.96 4.35 -21.63
CA ARG A 114 5.20 3.07 -20.92
C ARG A 114 3.86 2.47 -20.48
N LYS A 115 3.82 1.15 -20.46
CA LYS A 115 2.62 0.38 -20.11
C LYS A 115 2.82 -0.54 -18.91
N ASP A 116 4.02 -0.59 -18.36
CA ASP A 116 4.41 -1.41 -17.21
C ASP A 116 4.11 -0.67 -15.90
N TRP A 117 3.05 -1.06 -15.26
CA TRP A 117 2.56 -0.45 -14.03
C TRP A 117 2.77 -1.34 -12.82
N LEU A 118 2.85 -0.71 -11.67
CA LEU A 118 2.83 -1.33 -10.35
C LEU A 118 1.64 -0.77 -9.58
N MET A 119 0.72 -1.63 -9.18
CA MET A 119 -0.29 -1.29 -8.18
C MET A 119 0.25 -1.60 -6.81
N MET A 120 0.21 -0.63 -5.92
CA MET A 120 0.52 -0.81 -4.50
C MET A 120 -0.79 -0.89 -3.73
N VAL A 121 -1.03 -2.01 -3.06
CA VAL A 121 -2.13 -2.15 -2.09
C VAL A 121 -1.53 -2.01 -0.70
N GLU A 122 -1.99 -1.01 0.02
CA GLU A 122 -1.55 -0.73 1.40
C GLU A 122 -2.66 -1.08 2.38
N ALA A 123 -2.36 -1.92 3.33
CA ALA A 123 -3.26 -2.32 4.39
C ALA A 123 -2.48 -2.68 5.65
N ASP A 124 -2.87 -2.16 6.80
CA ASP A 124 -2.31 -2.46 8.12
C ASP A 124 -0.76 -2.42 8.18
N GLY A 125 -0.15 -1.40 7.54
CA GLY A 125 1.31 -1.23 7.50
C GLY A 125 2.06 -2.18 6.57
N VAL A 126 1.36 -3.01 5.81
CA VAL A 126 1.92 -3.88 4.78
C VAL A 126 1.61 -3.31 3.40
N ARG A 127 2.59 -3.36 2.50
CA ARG A 127 2.43 -2.98 1.10
C ARG A 127 2.56 -4.20 0.21
N TYR A 128 1.57 -4.42 -0.64
CA TYR A 128 1.60 -5.47 -1.66
C TYR A 128 1.84 -4.82 -3.01
N GLU A 129 2.86 -5.29 -3.71
CA GLU A 129 3.24 -4.81 -5.04
C GLU A 129 2.74 -5.76 -6.12
N ILE A 130 1.84 -5.31 -6.96
CA ILE A 130 1.20 -6.10 -8.01
C ILE A 130 1.58 -5.50 -9.38
N PRO A 131 2.41 -6.19 -10.19
CA PRO A 131 2.73 -5.75 -11.54
C PRO A 131 1.57 -6.01 -12.49
N PHE A 132 1.31 -5.08 -13.40
CA PHE A 132 0.35 -5.24 -14.49
C PHE A 132 0.71 -4.36 -15.69
N ASN A 133 0.07 -4.61 -16.84
CA ASN A 133 0.22 -3.79 -18.03
C ASN A 133 -1.08 -3.07 -18.35
N SER A 134 -0.99 -1.83 -18.84
CA SER A 134 -2.11 -1.12 -19.47
C SER A 134 -2.19 -1.45 -20.98
N ARG A 135 -3.26 -1.02 -21.61
CA ARG A 135 -3.38 -1.04 -23.08
C ARG A 135 -2.51 0.01 -23.76
#